data_a454abebacf3633a94da97f011e3dbb8
#
_entry.id   a454abebacf3633a94da97f011e3dbb8
#
_cell.length_a   1.000
_cell.length_b   1.000
_cell.length_c   1.000
_cell.angle_alpha   90.00
_cell.angle_beta   90.00
_cell.angle_gamma   90.00
#
_symmetry.space_group_name_H-M   'P 1'
#
loop_
_entity.id
_entity.type
_entity.pdbx_description
1 polymer ?
#
loop_
_entity_poly.entity_id
_entity_poly.type
_entity_poly.pdbx_seq_one_letter_code
_entity_poly.pdbx_strand_id
1 'polypeptide(L)'
;FRQEVKPGGLSSYPHPWLMPKFWQFPTVSMGLGPMLAIYQARYMKYLINRGLIKDEGRKVWAFLGDGEMDEPESMGAIGLAARENLDNLIFVINCNLQRLDGPVRGNGKIIQELEGSFRGSGWNVIKVIWGSYWDSLLANDKTGHLIKIMNETVAVSYTHLRAHETAMY
;
A
#
# COMPACT_ATOMS: atom_id res chain seq x y z
N PHE A 1 -8.82 16.96 6.27
CA PHE A 1 -7.36 17.04 6.50
C PHE A 1 -6.93 18.40 7.05
N ARG A 2 -7.31 19.52 6.45
CA ARG A 2 -6.88 20.86 6.94
C ARG A 2 -7.43 21.25 8.32
N GLN A 3 -8.40 20.53 8.83
CA GLN A 3 -9.03 20.74 10.14
C GLN A 3 -8.83 19.53 11.07
N GLU A 4 -7.82 18.72 10.80
CA GLU A 4 -7.45 17.63 11.67
C GLU A 4 -7.30 18.14 13.13
N VAL A 5 -7.74 17.36 14.08
CA VAL A 5 -7.81 17.68 15.51
C VAL A 5 -8.67 18.90 15.92
N LYS A 6 -9.38 19.53 14.98
CA LYS A 6 -10.35 20.57 15.27
C LYS A 6 -11.77 19.99 15.32
N PRO A 7 -12.70 20.61 16.05
CA PRO A 7 -14.11 20.20 16.00
C PRO A 7 -14.65 20.20 14.57
N GLY A 8 -15.25 19.08 14.14
CA GLY A 8 -15.77 18.89 12.79
C GLY A 8 -14.74 18.52 11.73
N GLY A 9 -13.46 18.38 12.07
CA GLY A 9 -12.42 17.84 11.21
C GLY A 9 -12.37 16.31 11.21
N LEU A 10 -11.55 15.74 10.34
CA LEU A 10 -11.27 14.31 10.32
C LEU A 10 -10.42 13.91 11.52
N SER A 11 -10.65 12.70 12.04
CA SER A 11 -9.75 12.10 13.02
C SER A 11 -8.36 11.92 12.42
N SER A 12 -7.32 12.20 13.20
CA SER A 12 -5.91 11.94 12.81
C SER A 12 -5.67 10.47 12.50
N TYR A 13 -6.42 9.61 13.19
CA TYR A 13 -6.36 8.17 13.00
C TYR A 13 -7.73 7.69 12.50
N PRO A 14 -7.81 7.02 11.33
CA PRO A 14 -9.07 6.47 10.84
C PRO A 14 -9.68 5.52 11.88
N HIS A 15 -10.94 5.76 12.24
CA HIS A 15 -11.61 4.99 13.25
C HIS A 15 -13.07 4.71 12.87
N PRO A 16 -13.54 3.43 12.89
CA PRO A 16 -14.88 3.07 12.46
C PRO A 16 -15.99 3.76 13.25
N TRP A 17 -15.79 4.01 14.54
CA TRP A 17 -16.79 4.66 15.39
C TRP A 17 -16.91 6.16 15.11
N LEU A 18 -15.81 6.80 14.77
CA LEU A 18 -15.80 8.22 14.42
C LEU A 18 -16.15 8.45 12.94
N MET A 19 -15.91 7.46 12.10
CA MET A 19 -16.10 7.53 10.65
C MET A 19 -16.87 6.32 10.10
N PRO A 20 -18.05 5.96 10.63
CA PRO A 20 -18.73 4.70 10.34
C PRO A 20 -19.18 4.55 8.89
N LYS A 21 -19.33 5.66 8.15
CA LYS A 21 -19.70 5.64 6.73
C LYS A 21 -18.52 5.49 5.78
N PHE A 22 -17.29 5.65 6.29
CA PHE A 22 -16.08 5.67 5.48
C PHE A 22 -15.10 4.56 5.84
N TRP A 23 -14.97 4.25 7.13
CA TRP A 23 -13.95 3.33 7.62
C TRP A 23 -14.59 2.11 8.29
N GLN A 24 -14.32 0.90 7.78
CA GLN A 24 -14.92 -0.33 8.29
C GLN A 24 -14.06 -1.05 9.32
N PHE A 25 -12.72 -0.95 9.21
CA PHE A 25 -11.81 -1.69 10.07
C PHE A 25 -10.77 -0.79 10.72
N PRO A 26 -10.59 -0.87 12.07
CA PRO A 26 -9.43 -0.27 12.71
C PRO A 26 -8.22 -1.17 12.40
N THR A 27 -7.25 -0.63 11.71
CA THR A 27 -6.00 -1.32 11.42
C THR A 27 -4.82 -0.46 11.84
N VAL A 28 -3.73 -1.11 12.19
CA VAL A 28 -2.44 -0.49 12.46
C VAL A 28 -1.39 -1.10 11.54
N SER A 29 -0.30 -0.39 11.30
CA SER A 29 0.75 -0.78 10.35
C SER A 29 1.70 -1.85 10.89
N MET A 30 1.15 -2.89 11.55
CA MET A 30 1.90 -3.99 12.17
C MET A 30 1.56 -5.36 11.55
N GLY A 31 1.25 -5.38 10.27
CA GLY A 31 0.98 -6.62 9.52
C GLY A 31 -0.41 -7.19 9.65
N LEU A 32 -1.27 -6.66 10.51
CA LEU A 32 -2.63 -7.17 10.71
C LEU A 32 -3.59 -6.72 9.60
N GLY A 33 -3.38 -5.54 9.02
CA GLY A 33 -4.21 -5.00 7.95
C GLY A 33 -4.29 -5.92 6.73
N PRO A 34 -3.17 -6.36 6.17
CA PRO A 34 -3.14 -7.29 5.05
C PRO A 34 -3.85 -8.61 5.35
N MET A 35 -3.58 -9.19 6.51
CA MET A 35 -4.18 -10.47 6.92
C MET A 35 -5.70 -10.34 7.10
N LEU A 36 -6.17 -9.30 7.77
CA LEU A 36 -7.60 -9.05 7.95
C LEU A 36 -8.32 -8.81 6.62
N ALA A 37 -7.69 -8.11 5.68
CA ALA A 37 -8.24 -7.89 4.34
C ALA A 37 -8.40 -9.21 3.57
N ILE A 38 -7.43 -10.12 3.66
CA ILE A 38 -7.52 -11.46 3.06
C ILE A 38 -8.68 -12.25 3.66
N TYR A 39 -8.79 -12.29 4.99
CA TYR A 39 -9.90 -13.00 5.64
C TYR A 39 -11.25 -12.36 5.35
N GLN A 40 -11.33 -11.04 5.28
CA GLN A 40 -12.56 -10.35 4.89
C GLN A 40 -12.98 -10.71 3.45
N ALA A 41 -12.08 -10.68 2.51
CA ALA A 41 -12.35 -11.06 1.12
C ALA A 41 -12.81 -12.51 1.01
N ARG A 42 -12.13 -13.40 1.72
CA ARG A 42 -12.48 -14.81 1.82
C ARG A 42 -13.88 -15.03 2.40
N TYR A 43 -14.18 -14.35 3.51
CA TYR A 43 -15.48 -14.45 4.17
C TYR A 43 -16.62 -13.92 3.28
N MET A 44 -16.40 -12.82 2.57
CA MET A 44 -17.37 -12.32 1.59
C MET A 44 -17.67 -13.36 0.50
N LYS A 45 -16.65 -13.99 -0.08
CA LYS A 45 -16.84 -15.07 -1.06
C LYS A 45 -17.59 -16.28 -0.47
N TYR A 46 -17.27 -16.64 0.77
CA TYR A 46 -18.01 -17.69 1.47
C TYR A 46 -19.50 -17.37 1.59
N LEU A 47 -19.84 -16.15 2.01
CA LEU A 47 -21.24 -15.73 2.15
C LEU A 47 -21.98 -15.73 0.80
N ILE A 48 -21.33 -15.26 -0.27
CA ILE A 48 -21.88 -15.29 -1.63
C ILE A 48 -22.10 -16.73 -2.09
N ASN A 49 -21.09 -17.60 -1.94
CA ASN A 49 -21.18 -19.01 -2.35
C ASN A 49 -22.24 -19.81 -1.57
N ARG A 50 -22.52 -19.39 -0.34
CA ARG A 50 -23.60 -19.96 0.48
C ARG A 50 -24.98 -19.37 0.15
N GLY A 51 -25.05 -18.38 -0.73
CA GLY A 51 -26.30 -17.69 -1.04
C GLY A 51 -26.85 -16.82 0.09
N LEU A 52 -26.01 -16.49 1.10
CA LEU A 52 -26.40 -15.67 2.25
C LEU A 52 -26.41 -14.18 1.93
N ILE A 53 -25.62 -13.77 0.97
CA ILE A 53 -25.61 -12.40 0.41
C ILE A 53 -25.57 -12.49 -1.11
N LYS A 54 -26.09 -11.44 -1.77
CA LYS A 54 -26.01 -11.28 -3.22
C LYS A 54 -24.62 -10.81 -3.61
N ASP A 55 -24.10 -11.32 -4.73
CA ASP A 55 -22.88 -10.79 -5.31
C ASP A 55 -23.18 -9.45 -6.01
N GLU A 56 -22.64 -8.38 -5.47
CA GLU A 56 -22.74 -7.01 -6.00
C GLU A 56 -21.39 -6.54 -6.58
N GLY A 57 -20.42 -7.42 -6.75
CA GLY A 57 -19.09 -7.10 -7.23
C GLY A 57 -18.24 -6.28 -6.26
N ARG A 58 -18.59 -6.28 -4.95
CA ARG A 58 -17.84 -5.54 -3.94
C ARG A 58 -16.41 -6.04 -3.82
N LYS A 59 -15.48 -5.11 -3.61
CA LYS A 59 -14.05 -5.36 -3.43
C LYS A 59 -13.61 -5.00 -2.02
N VAL A 60 -12.61 -5.70 -1.54
CA VAL A 60 -11.86 -5.34 -0.33
C VAL A 60 -10.58 -4.63 -0.76
N TRP A 61 -10.40 -3.41 -0.31
CA TRP A 61 -9.22 -2.59 -0.58
C TRP A 61 -8.39 -2.47 0.70
N ALA A 62 -7.12 -2.77 0.62
CA ALA A 62 -6.16 -2.54 1.69
C ALA A 62 -5.07 -1.59 1.21
N PHE A 63 -4.91 -0.48 1.92
CA PHE A 63 -3.85 0.50 1.70
C PHE A 63 -2.76 0.26 2.72
N LEU A 64 -1.58 -0.10 2.25
CA LEU A 64 -0.50 -0.68 3.04
C LEU A 64 0.80 0.07 2.81
N GLY A 65 1.68 0.07 3.81
CA GLY A 65 3.06 0.51 3.67
C GLY A 65 3.99 -0.66 3.32
N ASP A 66 5.11 -0.36 2.68
CA ASP A 66 6.16 -1.35 2.39
C ASP A 66 6.80 -1.89 3.67
N GLY A 67 6.99 -1.05 4.69
CA GLY A 67 7.44 -1.46 6.00
C GLY A 67 6.45 -2.38 6.72
N GLU A 68 5.14 -2.15 6.57
CA GLU A 68 4.10 -3.05 7.08
C GLU A 68 4.13 -4.40 6.36
N MET A 69 4.41 -4.41 5.07
CA MET A 69 4.50 -5.66 4.30
C MET A 69 5.72 -6.51 4.64
N ASP A 70 6.70 -5.95 5.31
CA ASP A 70 7.88 -6.67 5.80
C ASP A 70 7.62 -7.44 7.12
N GLU A 71 6.47 -7.24 7.74
CA GLU A 71 6.04 -8.01 8.90
C GLU A 71 5.67 -9.45 8.49
N PRO A 72 6.07 -10.46 9.28
CA PRO A 72 5.76 -11.87 8.98
C PRO A 72 4.27 -12.15 8.78
N GLU A 73 3.42 -11.48 9.54
CA GLU A 73 1.96 -11.58 9.46
C GLU A 73 1.43 -11.12 8.10
N SER A 74 2.02 -10.06 7.55
CA SER A 74 1.63 -9.53 6.24
C SER A 74 1.92 -10.54 5.12
N MET A 75 3.07 -11.16 5.16
CA MET A 75 3.53 -12.09 4.12
C MET A 75 2.92 -13.48 4.26
N GLY A 76 2.55 -13.88 5.47
CA GLY A 76 2.10 -15.25 5.77
C GLY A 76 0.85 -15.69 5.03
N ALA A 77 -0.03 -14.77 4.66
CA ALA A 77 -1.33 -15.10 4.08
C ALA A 77 -1.45 -14.78 2.57
N ILE A 78 -0.46 -14.17 1.94
CA ILE A 78 -0.54 -13.80 0.51
C ILE A 78 -0.73 -15.01 -0.41
N GLY A 79 -0.07 -16.13 -0.11
CA GLY A 79 -0.24 -17.38 -0.85
C GLY A 79 -1.63 -18.00 -0.70
N LEU A 80 -2.30 -17.79 0.44
CA LEU A 80 -3.67 -18.23 0.66
C LEU A 80 -4.64 -17.51 -0.28
N ALA A 81 -4.51 -16.19 -0.38
CA ALA A 81 -5.36 -15.36 -1.24
C ALA A 81 -5.31 -15.81 -2.71
N ALA A 82 -4.11 -16.11 -3.20
CA ALA A 82 -3.91 -16.60 -4.56
C ALA A 82 -4.50 -17.99 -4.77
N ARG A 83 -4.25 -18.94 -3.85
CA ARG A 83 -4.81 -20.30 -3.94
C ARG A 83 -6.33 -20.34 -3.93
N GLU A 84 -6.97 -19.44 -3.20
CA GLU A 84 -8.44 -19.35 -3.12
C GLU A 84 -9.03 -18.41 -4.19
N ASN A 85 -8.23 -17.91 -5.10
CA ASN A 85 -8.65 -17.00 -6.18
C ASN A 85 -9.51 -15.84 -5.66
N LEU A 86 -8.99 -15.11 -4.66
CA LEU A 86 -9.67 -13.97 -4.07
C LEU A 86 -9.60 -12.75 -5.01
N ASP A 87 -10.31 -12.79 -6.12
CA ASP A 87 -10.39 -11.73 -7.13
C ASP A 87 -11.13 -10.47 -6.66
N ASN A 88 -11.73 -10.54 -5.48
CA ASN A 88 -12.37 -9.43 -4.78
C ASN A 88 -11.43 -8.67 -3.82
N LEU A 89 -10.12 -8.97 -3.84
CA LEU A 89 -9.11 -8.36 -2.97
C LEU A 89 -8.13 -7.52 -3.78
N ILE A 90 -7.85 -6.31 -3.31
CA ILE A 90 -6.91 -5.38 -3.91
C ILE A 90 -6.01 -4.80 -2.83
N PHE A 91 -4.70 -4.96 -3.00
CA PHE A 91 -3.69 -4.31 -2.17
C PHE A 91 -3.10 -3.11 -2.91
N VAL A 92 -3.03 -1.98 -2.24
CA VAL A 92 -2.31 -0.78 -2.69
C VAL A 92 -1.15 -0.56 -1.75
N ILE A 93 0.05 -0.90 -2.17
CA ILE A 93 1.25 -0.81 -1.35
C ILE A 93 1.99 0.49 -1.71
N ASN A 94 2.04 1.41 -0.75
CA ASN A 94 2.80 2.64 -0.87
C ASN A 94 4.24 2.41 -0.45
N CYS A 95 5.14 2.35 -1.43
CA CYS A 95 6.56 2.13 -1.20
C CYS A 95 7.26 3.47 -0.95
N ASN A 96 7.21 3.95 0.27
CA ASN A 96 7.92 5.16 0.71
C ASN A 96 9.30 4.87 1.30
N LEU A 97 9.69 3.60 1.38
CA LEU A 97 11.00 3.12 1.85
C LEU A 97 11.29 3.45 3.32
N GLN A 98 10.24 3.60 4.13
CA GLN A 98 10.38 3.95 5.55
C GLN A 98 9.63 2.99 6.46
N ARG A 99 10.22 2.79 7.64
CA ARG A 99 9.61 2.17 8.82
C ARG A 99 9.52 3.19 9.96
N LEU A 100 8.83 2.82 11.04
CA LEU A 100 8.75 3.66 12.25
C LEU A 100 10.12 3.94 12.87
N ASP A 101 11.03 3.00 12.80
CA ASP A 101 12.36 3.01 13.41
C ASP A 101 13.50 3.37 12.43
N GLY A 102 13.18 3.67 11.18
CA GLY A 102 14.18 4.04 10.19
C GLY A 102 13.86 3.63 8.76
N PRO A 103 14.84 3.67 7.87
CA PRO A 103 14.64 3.26 6.49
C PRO A 103 14.44 1.75 6.37
N VAL A 104 13.64 1.32 5.39
CA VAL A 104 13.50 -0.10 5.06
C VAL A 104 14.86 -0.64 4.58
N ARG A 105 15.21 -1.83 5.07
CA ARG A 105 16.48 -2.49 4.73
C ARG A 105 16.57 -2.72 3.21
N GLY A 106 17.72 -2.43 2.64
CA GLY A 106 18.01 -2.67 1.23
C GLY A 106 17.50 -1.59 0.28
N ASN A 107 16.98 -0.48 0.80
CA ASN A 107 16.55 0.67 0.02
C ASN A 107 15.62 0.25 -1.14
N GLY A 108 15.93 0.48 -2.39
CA GLY A 108 15.08 0.13 -3.53
C GLY A 108 14.82 -1.38 -3.76
N LYS A 109 15.55 -2.28 -3.10
CA LYS A 109 15.37 -3.74 -3.27
C LYS A 109 14.05 -4.26 -2.70
N ILE A 110 13.50 -3.63 -1.67
CA ILE A 110 12.23 -4.06 -1.07
C ILE A 110 11.08 -4.08 -2.09
N ILE A 111 11.05 -3.13 -3.02
CA ILE A 111 10.04 -3.09 -4.08
C ILE A 111 10.14 -4.33 -4.98
N GLN A 112 11.35 -4.73 -5.33
CA GLN A 112 11.61 -5.90 -6.16
C GLN A 112 11.32 -7.20 -5.41
N GLU A 113 11.65 -7.26 -4.13
CA GLU A 113 11.34 -8.40 -3.25
C GLU A 113 9.84 -8.60 -3.09
N LEU A 114 9.10 -7.52 -2.81
CA LEU A 114 7.64 -7.56 -2.73
C LEU A 114 7.02 -7.97 -4.07
N GLU A 115 7.45 -7.35 -5.17
CA GLU A 115 6.98 -7.73 -6.51
C GLU A 115 7.22 -9.22 -6.78
N GLY A 116 8.41 -9.72 -6.48
CA GLY A 116 8.77 -11.14 -6.64
C GLY A 116 7.90 -12.06 -5.79
N SER A 117 7.70 -11.71 -4.52
CA SER A 117 6.89 -12.48 -3.58
C SER A 117 5.41 -12.56 -3.99
N PHE A 118 4.81 -11.43 -4.39
CA PHE A 118 3.44 -11.40 -4.86
C PHE A 118 3.25 -12.14 -6.18
N ARG A 119 4.12 -11.91 -7.17
CA ARG A 119 4.07 -12.64 -8.47
C ARG A 119 4.30 -14.13 -8.27
N GLY A 120 5.29 -14.51 -7.47
CA GLY A 120 5.57 -15.91 -7.14
C GLY A 120 4.44 -16.60 -6.40
N SER A 121 3.64 -15.86 -5.66
CA SER A 121 2.41 -16.35 -5.01
C SER A 121 1.19 -16.40 -5.93
N GLY A 122 1.29 -15.92 -7.17
CA GLY A 122 0.20 -15.94 -8.14
C GLY A 122 -0.68 -14.68 -8.18
N TRP A 123 -0.23 -13.57 -7.58
CA TRP A 123 -0.93 -12.29 -7.67
C TRP A 123 -0.65 -11.58 -9.00
N ASN A 124 -1.64 -10.83 -9.47
CA ASN A 124 -1.44 -9.88 -10.55
C ASN A 124 -0.85 -8.59 -9.96
N VAL A 125 0.37 -8.24 -10.35
CA VAL A 125 1.10 -7.09 -9.81
C VAL A 125 1.23 -6.01 -10.86
N ILE A 126 0.73 -4.83 -10.54
CA ILE A 126 0.90 -3.60 -11.33
C ILE A 126 1.84 -2.68 -10.56
N LYS A 127 2.95 -2.32 -11.17
CA LYS A 127 3.91 -1.38 -10.59
C LYS A 127 3.70 0.01 -11.17
N VAL A 128 3.40 0.96 -10.30
CA VAL A 128 3.26 2.37 -10.65
C VAL A 128 4.50 3.11 -10.16
N ILE A 129 5.20 3.74 -11.08
CA ILE A 129 6.43 4.49 -10.79
C ILE A 129 6.17 5.92 -11.22
N TRP A 130 6.26 6.83 -10.26
CA TRP A 130 6.04 8.29 -10.39
C TRP A 130 4.96 8.76 -11.38
N GLY A 131 4.68 10.05 -11.36
CA GLY A 131 3.76 10.68 -12.31
C GLY A 131 4.45 11.08 -13.61
N SER A 132 3.65 11.37 -14.63
CA SER A 132 4.11 11.72 -15.98
C SER A 132 5.00 12.96 -16.07
N TYR A 133 4.97 13.83 -15.06
CA TYR A 133 5.86 15.00 -15.00
C TYR A 133 7.34 14.62 -14.85
N TRP A 134 7.64 13.48 -14.25
CA TRP A 134 9.00 12.96 -14.13
C TRP A 134 9.60 12.54 -15.47
N ASP A 135 8.76 12.12 -16.41
CA ASP A 135 9.21 11.69 -17.73
C ASP A 135 9.97 12.84 -18.45
N SER A 136 9.43 14.06 -18.35
CA SER A 136 10.07 15.25 -18.93
C SER A 136 11.38 15.59 -18.23
N LEU A 137 11.44 15.44 -16.91
CA LEU A 137 12.63 15.70 -16.11
C LEU A 137 13.74 14.71 -16.44
N LEU A 138 13.42 13.42 -16.47
CA LEU A 138 14.35 12.35 -16.82
C LEU A 138 14.83 12.45 -18.28
N ALA A 139 13.94 12.80 -19.21
CA ALA A 139 14.31 13.01 -20.62
C ALA A 139 15.28 14.20 -20.81
N ASN A 140 15.23 15.19 -19.94
CA ASN A 140 16.13 16.35 -19.97
C ASN A 140 17.46 16.11 -19.24
N ASP A 141 17.60 15.04 -18.48
CA ASP A 141 18.84 14.69 -17.76
C ASP A 141 19.87 14.04 -18.70
N LYS A 142 20.39 14.82 -19.65
CA LYS A 142 21.36 14.36 -20.65
C LYS A 142 22.69 13.90 -20.05
N THR A 143 23.00 14.32 -18.84
CA THR A 143 24.25 13.99 -18.14
C THR A 143 24.11 12.81 -17.19
N GLY A 144 22.89 12.35 -16.92
CA GLY A 144 22.60 11.34 -15.91
C GLY A 144 22.79 11.83 -14.47
N HIS A 145 22.93 13.16 -14.27
CA HIS A 145 23.21 13.74 -12.96
C HIS A 145 22.03 13.56 -12.00
N LEU A 146 20.81 13.73 -12.48
CA LEU A 146 19.60 13.50 -11.70
C LEU A 146 19.50 12.02 -11.26
N ILE A 147 19.71 11.10 -12.19
CA ILE A 147 19.70 9.65 -11.91
C ILE A 147 20.78 9.30 -10.88
N LYS A 148 21.99 9.89 -11.01
CA LYS A 148 23.06 9.69 -10.05
C LYS A 148 22.68 10.15 -8.66
N ILE A 149 22.16 11.38 -8.51
CA ILE A 149 21.69 11.92 -7.23
C ILE A 149 20.61 11.01 -6.63
N MET A 150 19.65 10.57 -7.43
CA MET A 150 18.57 9.70 -6.96
C MET A 150 19.10 8.36 -6.43
N ASN A 151 20.13 7.79 -7.06
CA ASN A 151 20.74 6.53 -6.62
C ASN A 151 21.63 6.68 -5.38
N GLU A 152 22.25 7.83 -5.21
CA GLU A 152 23.17 8.11 -4.10
C GLU A 152 22.45 8.69 -2.87
N THR A 153 21.23 9.19 -3.02
CA THR A 153 20.46 9.80 -1.94
C THR A 153 19.85 8.72 -1.03
N VAL A 154 20.12 8.84 0.27
CA VAL A 154 19.60 7.91 1.27
C VAL A 154 18.07 8.03 1.39
N ALA A 155 17.39 6.92 1.65
CA ALA A 155 15.94 6.75 1.62
C ALA A 155 15.12 7.90 2.28
N VAL A 156 15.53 8.40 3.43
CA VAL A 156 14.82 9.48 4.14
C VAL A 156 14.80 10.78 3.32
N SER A 157 15.95 11.20 2.80
CA SER A 157 16.05 12.39 1.97
C SER A 157 15.31 12.25 0.64
N TYR A 158 15.30 11.04 0.09
CA TYR A 158 14.54 10.71 -1.13
C TYR A 158 13.03 10.83 -0.91
N THR A 159 12.52 10.39 0.23
CA THR A 159 11.10 10.52 0.59
C THR A 159 10.69 11.98 0.75
N HIS A 160 11.53 12.80 1.37
CA HIS A 160 11.28 14.23 1.50
C HIS A 160 11.25 14.95 0.14
N LEU A 161 12.13 14.60 -0.78
CA LEU A 161 12.10 15.13 -2.14
C LEU A 161 10.80 14.78 -2.87
N ARG A 162 10.26 13.57 -2.66
CA ARG A 162 8.98 13.14 -3.26
C ARG A 162 7.76 13.72 -2.57
N ALA A 163 7.78 13.87 -1.24
CA ALA A 163 6.66 14.41 -0.48
C ALA A 163 6.32 15.86 -0.88
N HIS A 164 7.31 16.64 -1.30
CA HIS A 164 7.08 17.99 -1.82
C HIS A 164 6.30 18.02 -3.14
N GLU A 165 6.32 16.94 -3.93
CA GLU A 165 5.57 16.86 -5.19
C GLU A 165 4.11 16.45 -4.99
N THR A 166 3.82 15.60 -4.02
CA THR A 166 2.44 15.20 -3.68
C THR A 166 1.66 16.30 -2.95
N ALA A 167 2.32 17.30 -2.40
CA ALA A 167 1.69 18.41 -1.70
C ALA A 167 1.26 19.57 -2.62
N MET A 168 1.47 19.49 -3.91
CA MET A 168 1.15 20.55 -4.88
C MET A 168 -0.13 20.30 -5.70
N TYR A 169 -0.98 19.35 -5.29
CA TYR A 169 -2.28 19.10 -5.92
C TYR A 169 -3.44 19.12 -4.93
#